data_6b4ecbc89515c0b7d166485153f92eab
#
_entry.id   6b4ecbc89515c0b7d166485153f92eab
#
_cell.length_a   1.000
_cell.length_b   1.000
_cell.length_c   1.000
_cell.angle_alpha   90.00
_cell.angle_beta   90.00
_cell.angle_gamma   90.00
#
_symmetry.space_group_name_H-M   'P 1'
#
loop_
_entity.id
_entity.type
_entity.pdbx_description
1 polymer ?
#
loop_
_entity_poly.entity_id
_entity_poly.type
_entity_poly.pdbx_seq_one_letter_code
_entity_poly.pdbx_strand_id
1 'polypeptide(L)'
;MRIILLLLILITGLHVVAQTKCTAGEYILQQSTNSFPLYKPLTNIPSTIINTSSSARVMGDGKGIVTIPVVFHVLYNNAGQNITDAKINQQLELLNKSFRKNNADTTKIPAAFKALAADCEIEFKLASSDPKRRATNGIVRKYTSVKSWMDDDKMKFSATQGSDAWDAEQYLNIWVCNLALSSGYSSFPGSESGKDGVVIRTSLIGNSKILVHEVGHWLGLRHLWGDTYCGDDLVDDTPKQSTYTPGCPSGIRPSCGGGAPGDMYMNYMDFTSDACLLMFTQGQKQRMWSFFASGGLRSGITNSWGLHPPTNDEIPLPEEGEEEEPQKLLKSAVKVYPNPAVNKLVIDMGANENWLGKTISIYNTKGAIVLRSVINSKQHTIDITKLLSGLYFVAGKHENGEVIKIKFIKN
;
A
#
# COMPACT_ATOMS: atom_id res chain seq x y z
N MET A 1 20.56 -55.76 -45.37
CA MET A 1 20.68 -55.39 -43.94
C MET A 1 20.83 -53.88 -43.87
N ARG A 2 19.76 -53.15 -43.62
CA ARG A 2 19.76 -51.68 -43.48
C ARG A 2 19.67 -51.35 -41.99
N ILE A 3 20.73 -50.72 -41.46
CA ILE A 3 20.83 -50.25 -40.10
C ILE A 3 20.14 -48.88 -40.04
N ILE A 4 19.04 -48.80 -39.33
CA ILE A 4 18.34 -47.52 -39.03
C ILE A 4 18.95 -46.97 -37.76
N LEU A 5 19.67 -45.85 -37.90
CA LEU A 5 20.28 -45.09 -36.78
C LEU A 5 19.16 -44.17 -36.20
N LEU A 6 18.62 -44.53 -35.06
CA LEU A 6 17.70 -43.65 -34.30
C LEU A 6 18.49 -42.58 -33.60
N LEU A 7 18.37 -41.34 -34.10
CA LEU A 7 18.89 -40.12 -33.41
C LEU A 7 17.89 -39.76 -32.30
N LEU A 8 18.28 -40.00 -31.05
CA LEU A 8 17.58 -39.46 -29.87
C LEU A 8 17.94 -37.99 -29.74
N ILE A 9 17.05 -37.08 -30.12
CA ILE A 9 17.21 -35.65 -29.82
C ILE A 9 16.75 -35.44 -28.36
N LEU A 10 17.72 -35.25 -27.47
CA LEU A 10 17.49 -34.73 -26.12
C LEU A 10 17.09 -33.25 -26.23
N ILE A 11 15.82 -32.99 -26.16
CA ILE A 11 15.31 -31.63 -25.97
C ILE A 11 15.55 -31.27 -24.49
N THR A 12 16.68 -30.67 -24.18
CA THR A 12 16.89 -29.95 -22.92
C THR A 12 16.00 -28.73 -22.97
N GLY A 13 14.88 -28.78 -22.27
CA GLY A 13 14.01 -27.62 -22.08
C GLY A 13 14.80 -26.51 -21.38
N LEU A 14 15.26 -25.52 -22.13
CA LEU A 14 15.64 -24.23 -21.58
C LEU A 14 14.38 -23.63 -20.94
N HIS A 15 14.27 -23.78 -19.63
CA HIS A 15 13.37 -22.92 -18.85
C HIS A 15 13.89 -21.49 -18.94
N VAL A 16 13.43 -20.75 -19.94
CA VAL A 16 13.53 -19.30 -19.94
C VAL A 16 12.68 -18.83 -18.77
N VAL A 17 13.30 -18.58 -17.64
CA VAL A 17 12.68 -17.83 -16.56
C VAL A 17 12.50 -16.42 -17.11
N ALA A 18 11.29 -16.14 -17.61
CA ALA A 18 10.92 -14.80 -18.02
C ALA A 18 11.13 -13.89 -16.80
N GLN A 19 12.07 -12.95 -16.94
CA GLN A 19 12.29 -11.93 -15.92
C GLN A 19 11.00 -11.16 -15.76
N THR A 20 10.43 -11.29 -14.59
CA THR A 20 9.20 -10.64 -14.20
C THR A 20 9.50 -9.15 -13.96
N LYS A 21 8.94 -8.27 -14.78
CA LYS A 21 9.13 -6.81 -14.70
C LYS A 21 8.38 -6.20 -13.53
N CYS A 22 9.02 -5.28 -12.81
CA CYS A 22 8.34 -4.19 -12.11
C CYS A 22 7.83 -3.19 -13.15
N THR A 23 6.58 -2.75 -13.05
CA THR A 23 5.98 -1.74 -13.96
C THR A 23 5.83 -0.38 -13.29
N ALA A 24 6.50 -0.14 -12.16
CA ALA A 24 6.41 1.12 -11.43
C ALA A 24 6.77 2.34 -12.30
N GLY A 25 7.78 2.23 -13.17
CA GLY A 25 8.14 3.29 -14.11
C GLY A 25 7.04 3.58 -15.14
N GLU A 26 6.42 2.55 -15.71
CA GLU A 26 5.29 2.68 -16.65
C GLU A 26 4.03 3.20 -15.94
N TYR A 27 3.81 2.78 -14.71
CA TYR A 27 2.71 3.25 -13.86
C TYR A 27 2.84 4.75 -13.53
N ILE A 28 4.05 5.26 -13.26
CA ILE A 28 4.32 6.69 -13.06
C ILE A 28 3.98 7.48 -14.32
N LEU A 29 4.40 7.00 -15.50
CA LEU A 29 4.10 7.67 -16.77
C LEU A 29 2.60 7.75 -17.02
N GLN A 30 1.82 6.72 -16.70
CA GLN A 30 0.36 6.74 -16.79
C GLN A 30 -0.29 7.73 -15.82
N GLN A 31 0.25 7.86 -14.61
CA GLN A 31 -0.26 8.83 -13.62
C GLN A 31 0.14 10.27 -13.95
N SER A 32 1.31 10.51 -14.53
CA SER A 32 1.80 11.85 -14.86
C SER A 32 1.03 12.51 -16.02
N THR A 33 0.35 11.74 -16.87
CA THR A 33 -0.55 12.29 -17.90
C THR A 33 -1.87 12.83 -17.34
N ASN A 34 -2.20 12.52 -16.05
CA ASN A 34 -3.43 12.93 -15.38
C ASN A 34 -3.19 13.89 -14.21
N SER A 35 -2.42 14.99 -14.41
CA SER A 35 -2.42 16.17 -13.51
C SER A 35 -1.70 15.99 -12.17
N PHE A 36 -0.47 15.50 -12.14
CA PHE A 36 0.44 15.82 -11.03
C PHE A 36 1.45 16.87 -11.46
N PRO A 37 1.70 17.94 -10.67
CA PRO A 37 2.84 18.78 -10.91
C PRO A 37 4.07 17.86 -10.85
N LEU A 38 4.89 17.90 -11.90
CA LEU A 38 6.22 17.27 -11.92
C LEU A 38 6.84 17.46 -10.54
N TYR A 39 7.03 16.35 -9.81
CA TYR A 39 7.69 16.36 -8.52
C TYR A 39 8.99 17.16 -8.69
N LYS A 40 8.99 18.43 -8.24
CA LYS A 40 10.24 19.18 -8.12
C LYS A 40 11.08 18.40 -7.12
N PRO A 41 12.28 17.95 -7.50
CA PRO A 41 13.19 17.37 -6.53
C PRO A 41 13.25 18.33 -5.35
N LEU A 42 13.21 17.84 -4.12
CA LEU A 42 13.66 18.60 -2.96
C LEU A 42 15.16 18.81 -3.15
N THR A 43 15.54 19.73 -4.04
CA THR A 43 16.93 20.08 -4.37
C THR A 43 17.63 20.79 -3.22
N ASN A 44 16.88 21.10 -2.16
CA ASN A 44 17.41 21.68 -0.93
C ASN A 44 16.81 20.93 0.27
N ILE A 45 17.31 19.71 0.54
CA ILE A 45 17.27 19.19 1.91
C ILE A 45 18.26 20.07 2.68
N PRO A 46 17.82 20.94 3.61
CA PRO A 46 18.77 21.73 4.38
C PRO A 46 19.73 20.75 5.06
N SER A 47 21.03 20.97 4.95
CA SER A 47 22.08 20.20 5.64
C SER A 47 21.86 20.14 7.16
N THR A 48 21.04 21.02 7.72
CA THR A 48 20.54 20.99 9.10
C THR A 48 19.65 19.79 9.43
N ILE A 49 19.01 19.14 8.45
CA ILE A 49 18.23 17.91 8.71
C ILE A 49 19.15 16.71 8.95
N ILE A 50 20.38 16.76 8.41
CA ILE A 50 21.36 15.68 8.58
C ILE A 50 21.92 15.64 10.01
N ASN A 51 21.90 16.76 10.73
CA ASN A 51 22.48 16.90 12.08
C ASN A 51 21.46 16.94 13.23
N THR A 52 20.15 16.90 12.96
CA THR A 52 19.14 16.84 14.03
C THR A 52 18.67 15.42 14.28
N SER A 53 19.59 14.57 14.71
CA SER A 53 19.27 13.29 15.37
C SER A 53 18.43 13.44 16.66
N SER A 54 17.92 14.64 16.97
CA SER A 54 17.30 14.92 18.26
C SER A 54 15.86 15.44 18.22
N SER A 55 15.22 15.65 17.05
CA SER A 55 13.90 16.32 17.04
C SER A 55 12.78 15.54 16.34
N ALA A 56 13.04 14.54 15.53
CA ALA A 56 12.04 13.58 15.12
C ALA A 56 12.11 12.37 16.07
N ARG A 57 11.64 12.53 17.29
CA ARG A 57 11.27 11.40 18.14
C ARG A 57 10.03 10.77 17.49
N VAL A 58 10.28 9.98 16.46
CA VAL A 58 9.34 8.98 16.00
C VAL A 58 9.10 8.04 17.17
N MET A 59 7.86 7.74 17.49
CA MET A 59 7.49 6.73 18.46
C MET A 59 7.95 5.37 17.94
N GLY A 60 9.22 5.08 18.04
CA GLY A 60 9.87 3.79 17.94
C GLY A 60 10.44 3.44 19.30
N ASP A 61 10.92 2.26 19.48
CA ASP A 61 11.52 1.68 20.68
C ASP A 61 12.71 2.44 21.32
N GLY A 62 12.82 3.73 21.08
CA GLY A 62 13.86 4.62 21.61
C GLY A 62 15.18 4.60 20.83
N LYS A 63 15.27 3.87 19.71
CA LYS A 63 16.51 3.70 18.93
C LYS A 63 16.56 4.48 17.63
N GLY A 64 15.58 5.36 17.36
CA GLY A 64 15.54 6.13 16.11
C GLY A 64 15.00 5.34 14.91
N ILE A 65 14.37 4.19 15.13
CA ILE A 65 13.80 3.35 14.08
C ILE A 65 12.37 3.81 13.77
N VAL A 66 12.06 3.98 12.48
CA VAL A 66 10.68 4.17 12.00
C VAL A 66 10.01 2.81 11.85
N THR A 67 8.95 2.56 12.62
CA THR A 67 8.14 1.35 12.47
C THR A 67 6.85 1.65 11.72
N ILE A 68 6.65 0.98 10.58
CA ILE A 68 5.52 1.18 9.67
C ILE A 68 4.48 0.09 9.89
N PRO A 69 3.23 0.43 10.26
CA PRO A 69 2.13 -0.52 10.27
C PRO A 69 1.79 -0.98 8.85
N VAL A 70 1.67 -2.28 8.65
CA VAL A 70 1.38 -2.89 7.34
C VAL A 70 0.05 -3.61 7.39
N VAL A 71 -0.73 -3.48 6.32
CA VAL A 71 -1.89 -4.33 6.05
C VAL A 71 -1.71 -5.06 4.73
N PHE A 72 -1.88 -6.39 4.75
CA PHE A 72 -1.93 -7.21 3.55
C PHE A 72 -3.38 -7.44 3.13
N HIS A 73 -3.72 -7.07 1.89
CA HIS A 73 -5.00 -7.34 1.25
C HIS A 73 -4.83 -8.55 0.33
N VAL A 74 -5.15 -9.74 0.81
CA VAL A 74 -5.02 -10.99 0.04
C VAL A 74 -6.28 -11.21 -0.79
N LEU A 75 -6.19 -11.00 -2.10
CA LEU A 75 -7.27 -11.24 -3.05
C LEU A 75 -7.08 -12.61 -3.69
N TYR A 76 -8.07 -13.50 -3.54
CA TYR A 76 -7.94 -14.86 -4.02
C TYR A 76 -9.20 -15.34 -4.78
N ASN A 77 -8.98 -16.06 -5.86
CA ASN A 77 -10.03 -16.71 -6.65
C ASN A 77 -10.11 -18.21 -6.35
N ASN A 78 -9.04 -18.78 -5.81
CA ASN A 78 -8.94 -20.19 -5.46
C ASN A 78 -8.02 -20.37 -4.24
N ALA A 79 -8.06 -21.58 -3.64
CA ALA A 79 -7.29 -21.89 -2.43
C ALA A 79 -5.77 -21.66 -2.56
N GLY A 80 -5.19 -21.88 -3.74
CA GLY A 80 -3.75 -21.66 -3.98
C GLY A 80 -3.33 -20.19 -3.92
N GLN A 81 -4.27 -19.27 -4.17
CA GLN A 81 -4.02 -17.81 -4.06
C GLN A 81 -4.30 -17.28 -2.66
N ASN A 82 -5.04 -18.00 -1.82
CA ASN A 82 -5.26 -17.65 -0.42
C ASN A 82 -4.03 -18.05 0.41
N ILE A 83 -2.95 -17.29 0.24
CA ILE A 83 -1.66 -17.56 0.88
C ILE A 83 -1.76 -17.59 2.40
N THR A 84 -0.98 -18.44 3.05
CA THR A 84 -1.00 -18.60 4.50
C THR A 84 -0.36 -17.41 5.22
N ASP A 85 -0.75 -17.18 6.47
CA ASP A 85 -0.13 -16.16 7.35
C ASP A 85 1.37 -16.44 7.52
N ALA A 86 1.79 -17.71 7.54
CA ALA A 86 3.20 -18.08 7.60
C ALA A 86 4.01 -17.51 6.42
N LYS A 87 3.47 -17.55 5.20
CA LYS A 87 4.13 -16.95 4.02
C LYS A 87 4.17 -15.43 4.09
N ILE A 88 3.12 -14.79 4.61
CA ILE A 88 3.09 -13.34 4.83
C ILE A 88 4.14 -12.95 5.86
N ASN A 89 4.22 -13.65 7.00
CA ASN A 89 5.23 -13.40 8.03
C ASN A 89 6.65 -13.62 7.51
N GLN A 90 6.89 -14.66 6.71
CA GLN A 90 8.19 -14.91 6.07
C GLN A 90 8.57 -13.76 5.13
N GLN A 91 7.62 -13.23 4.35
CA GLN A 91 7.85 -12.08 3.47
C GLN A 91 8.14 -10.81 4.27
N LEU A 92 7.43 -10.58 5.38
CA LEU A 92 7.65 -9.44 6.27
C LEU A 92 9.03 -9.52 6.94
N GLU A 93 9.45 -10.72 7.35
CA GLU A 93 10.79 -10.96 7.88
C GLU A 93 11.88 -10.65 6.85
N LEU A 94 11.70 -11.09 5.59
CA LEU A 94 12.62 -10.78 4.49
C LEU A 94 12.70 -9.26 4.24
N LEU A 95 11.56 -8.58 4.24
CA LEU A 95 11.46 -7.13 4.10
C LEU A 95 12.27 -6.44 5.21
N ASN A 96 12.03 -6.81 6.47
CA ASN A 96 12.74 -6.26 7.63
C ASN A 96 14.25 -6.53 7.56
N LYS A 97 14.67 -7.76 7.27
CA LYS A 97 16.09 -8.08 7.11
C LYS A 97 16.78 -7.21 6.06
N SER A 98 16.08 -6.95 4.94
CA SER A 98 16.64 -6.14 3.84
C SER A 98 16.77 -4.66 4.23
N PHE A 99 15.73 -4.07 4.83
CA PHE A 99 15.76 -2.66 5.25
C PHE A 99 16.68 -2.41 6.46
N ARG A 100 16.89 -3.42 7.31
CA ARG A 100 17.78 -3.35 8.47
C ARG A 100 19.20 -3.85 8.20
N LYS A 101 19.53 -4.16 6.92
CA LYS A 101 20.85 -4.71 6.55
C LYS A 101 21.23 -5.95 7.39
N ASN A 102 20.23 -6.72 7.81
CA ASN A 102 20.41 -7.95 8.61
C ASN A 102 20.29 -9.23 7.77
N ASN A 103 20.32 -9.10 6.44
CA ASN A 103 20.35 -10.21 5.50
C ASN A 103 21.75 -10.87 5.52
N ALA A 104 21.79 -12.20 5.62
CA ALA A 104 23.03 -12.96 5.75
C ALA A 104 23.98 -12.81 4.54
N ASP A 105 23.43 -12.45 3.38
CA ASP A 105 24.16 -12.27 2.12
C ASP A 105 24.84 -10.89 1.95
N THR A 106 24.75 -9.99 2.96
CA THR A 106 25.50 -8.72 2.98
C THR A 106 27.01 -8.90 2.86
N THR A 107 27.53 -10.07 3.25
CA THR A 107 28.94 -10.43 3.07
C THR A 107 29.37 -10.49 1.61
N LYS A 108 28.43 -10.70 0.68
CA LYS A 108 28.64 -10.77 -0.76
C LYS A 108 28.68 -9.40 -1.46
N ILE A 109 28.39 -8.32 -0.73
CA ILE A 109 28.46 -6.96 -1.27
C ILE A 109 29.90 -6.69 -1.75
N PRO A 110 30.10 -6.29 -3.04
CA PRO A 110 31.43 -5.99 -3.55
C PRO A 110 32.15 -4.93 -2.71
N ALA A 111 33.44 -5.08 -2.52
CA ALA A 111 34.24 -4.23 -1.63
C ALA A 111 34.07 -2.73 -1.92
N ALA A 112 33.95 -2.36 -3.20
CA ALA A 112 33.75 -0.98 -3.63
C ALA A 112 32.45 -0.32 -3.12
N PHE A 113 31.40 -1.11 -2.86
CA PHE A 113 30.09 -0.63 -2.43
C PHE A 113 29.80 -0.90 -0.94
N LYS A 114 30.67 -1.69 -0.29
CA LYS A 114 30.43 -2.14 1.08
C LYS A 114 30.27 -1.01 2.09
N ALA A 115 31.03 0.08 1.91
CA ALA A 115 30.96 1.26 2.77
C ALA A 115 29.67 2.08 2.58
N LEU A 116 29.05 1.97 1.39
CA LEU A 116 27.80 2.67 1.06
C LEU A 116 26.56 1.96 1.58
N ALA A 117 26.66 0.66 1.89
CA ALA A 117 25.50 -0.14 2.31
C ALA A 117 24.93 0.35 3.65
N ALA A 118 23.63 0.65 3.67
CA ALA A 118 22.93 1.23 4.80
C ALA A 118 22.07 0.22 5.57
N ASP A 119 22.02 0.36 6.90
CA ASP A 119 20.84 0.04 7.69
C ASP A 119 19.89 1.22 7.53
N CYS A 120 18.72 0.98 6.91
CA CYS A 120 17.77 2.05 6.65
C CYS A 120 17.04 2.53 7.92
N GLU A 121 17.14 1.81 9.03
CA GLU A 121 16.44 2.08 10.30
C GLU A 121 14.92 2.19 10.12
N ILE A 122 14.38 1.37 9.21
CA ILE A 122 12.94 1.23 8.95
C ILE A 122 12.54 -0.21 9.23
N GLU A 123 11.46 -0.40 9.96
CA GLU A 123 10.86 -1.70 10.26
C GLU A 123 9.39 -1.73 9.87
N PHE A 124 8.89 -2.91 9.58
CA PHE A 124 7.52 -3.16 9.16
C PHE A 124 6.89 -4.16 10.12
N LYS A 125 5.69 -3.84 10.62
CA LYS A 125 4.93 -4.72 11.51
C LYS A 125 3.49 -4.82 11.01
N LEU A 126 2.90 -6.00 11.09
CA LEU A 126 1.48 -6.15 10.84
C LEU A 126 0.69 -5.24 11.79
N ALA A 127 -0.32 -4.57 11.25
CA ALA A 127 -1.18 -3.71 12.06
C ALA A 127 -1.87 -4.52 13.15
N SER A 128 -1.96 -3.96 14.36
CA SER A 128 -2.69 -4.51 15.50
C SER A 128 -4.06 -3.85 15.71
N SER A 129 -4.26 -2.67 15.12
CA SER A 129 -5.53 -1.94 15.08
C SER A 129 -5.90 -1.60 13.65
N ASP A 130 -7.17 -1.83 13.27
CA ASP A 130 -7.72 -1.47 11.96
C ASP A 130 -8.13 0.03 11.91
N PRO A 131 -8.56 0.59 10.76
CA PRO A 131 -8.99 1.98 10.65
C PRO A 131 -10.12 2.40 11.60
N LYS A 132 -10.85 1.44 12.17
CA LYS A 132 -11.89 1.67 13.18
C LYS A 132 -11.39 1.43 14.61
N ARG A 133 -10.09 1.29 14.81
CA ARG A 133 -9.48 0.98 16.12
C ARG A 133 -9.87 -0.37 16.72
N ARG A 134 -10.33 -1.32 15.91
CA ARG A 134 -10.62 -2.70 16.34
C ARG A 134 -9.38 -3.56 16.22
N ALA A 135 -9.32 -4.63 17.01
CA ALA A 135 -8.25 -5.62 16.91
C ALA A 135 -8.18 -6.21 15.49
N THR A 136 -6.96 -6.41 15.00
CA THR A 136 -6.68 -7.03 13.71
C THR A 136 -5.35 -7.75 13.75
N ASN A 137 -5.16 -8.73 12.87
CA ASN A 137 -3.85 -9.35 12.60
C ASN A 137 -3.13 -8.70 11.41
N GLY A 138 -3.66 -7.59 10.86
CA GLY A 138 -3.07 -6.89 9.71
C GLY A 138 -3.21 -7.64 8.37
N ILE A 139 -4.09 -8.66 8.28
CA ILE A 139 -4.30 -9.45 7.07
C ILE A 139 -5.78 -9.47 6.73
N VAL A 140 -6.15 -8.79 5.65
CA VAL A 140 -7.50 -8.79 5.09
C VAL A 140 -7.57 -9.82 3.98
N ARG A 141 -8.46 -10.80 4.08
CA ARG A 141 -8.66 -11.84 3.07
C ARG A 141 -9.97 -11.60 2.35
N LYS A 142 -9.91 -11.57 1.02
CA LYS A 142 -11.13 -11.34 0.22
C LYS A 142 -11.18 -12.28 -0.97
N TYR A 143 -12.24 -13.09 -1.01
CA TYR A 143 -12.58 -13.85 -2.21
C TYR A 143 -12.99 -12.89 -3.32
N THR A 144 -12.59 -13.20 -4.55
CA THR A 144 -12.96 -12.47 -5.76
C THR A 144 -13.24 -13.44 -6.91
N SER A 145 -14.19 -13.12 -7.78
CA SER A 145 -14.39 -13.87 -9.02
C SER A 145 -13.37 -13.51 -10.10
N VAL A 146 -12.58 -12.46 -9.90
CA VAL A 146 -11.53 -12.02 -10.82
C VAL A 146 -10.37 -13.02 -10.79
N LYS A 147 -10.12 -13.70 -11.90
CA LYS A 147 -9.07 -14.73 -12.01
C LYS A 147 -7.67 -14.15 -12.11
N SER A 148 -7.55 -12.96 -12.71
CA SER A 148 -6.26 -12.28 -12.91
C SER A 148 -6.47 -10.77 -13.00
N TRP A 149 -5.54 -10.01 -12.47
CA TRP A 149 -5.57 -8.55 -12.41
C TRP A 149 -4.53 -7.94 -13.35
N MET A 150 -4.89 -6.80 -13.92
CA MET A 150 -3.97 -5.96 -14.70
C MET A 150 -3.36 -4.91 -13.80
N ASP A 151 -2.32 -4.21 -14.27
CA ASP A 151 -1.64 -3.14 -13.53
C ASP A 151 -2.44 -1.81 -13.64
N ASP A 152 -3.75 -1.87 -13.30
CA ASP A 152 -4.75 -0.80 -13.52
C ASP A 152 -5.47 -0.35 -12.23
N ASP A 153 -4.94 -0.71 -11.08
CA ASP A 153 -5.44 -0.38 -9.73
C ASP A 153 -6.83 -0.95 -9.37
N LYS A 154 -7.49 -1.69 -10.24
CA LYS A 154 -8.83 -2.23 -9.93
C LYS A 154 -8.86 -3.13 -8.69
N MET A 155 -7.73 -3.82 -8.39
CA MET A 155 -7.61 -4.63 -7.17
C MET A 155 -7.68 -3.79 -5.88
N LYS A 156 -7.48 -2.49 -5.97
CA LYS A 156 -7.49 -1.57 -4.82
C LYS A 156 -8.89 -1.06 -4.45
N PHE A 157 -9.94 -1.50 -5.15
CA PHE A 157 -11.30 -1.01 -4.94
C PHE A 157 -12.31 -2.15 -4.79
N SER A 158 -13.11 -2.09 -3.72
CA SER A 158 -14.21 -3.04 -3.49
C SER A 158 -15.27 -2.99 -4.58
N ALA A 159 -15.49 -1.83 -5.19
CA ALA A 159 -16.42 -1.64 -6.31
C ALA A 159 -16.06 -2.47 -7.54
N THR A 160 -14.80 -2.86 -7.69
CA THR A 160 -14.29 -3.72 -8.77
C THR A 160 -13.92 -5.12 -8.27
N GLN A 161 -14.48 -5.57 -7.15
CA GLN A 161 -14.21 -6.84 -6.46
C GLN A 161 -12.80 -6.95 -5.86
N GLY A 162 -12.07 -5.85 -5.77
CA GLY A 162 -10.83 -5.70 -5.04
C GLY A 162 -11.06 -5.38 -3.56
N SER A 163 -10.06 -4.88 -2.87
CA SER A 163 -10.11 -4.49 -1.45
C SER A 163 -9.71 -3.04 -1.29
N ASP A 164 -10.56 -2.23 -0.64
CA ASP A 164 -10.28 -0.82 -0.43
C ASP A 164 -9.05 -0.61 0.46
N ALA A 165 -8.26 0.42 0.16
CA ALA A 165 -7.13 0.81 0.97
C ALA A 165 -7.56 1.20 2.40
N TRP A 166 -6.72 0.87 3.38
CA TRP A 166 -6.75 1.53 4.67
C TRP A 166 -6.08 2.91 4.55
N ASP A 167 -6.31 3.77 5.53
CA ASP A 167 -5.77 5.13 5.53
C ASP A 167 -4.25 5.16 5.29
N ALA A 168 -3.82 5.69 4.15
CA ALA A 168 -2.42 5.71 3.74
C ALA A 168 -1.52 6.61 4.62
N GLU A 169 -2.09 7.48 5.45
CA GLU A 169 -1.35 8.22 6.47
C GLU A 169 -1.04 7.38 7.71
N GLN A 170 -1.71 6.21 7.84
CA GLN A 170 -1.58 5.32 9.00
C GLN A 170 -0.96 3.97 8.65
N TYR A 171 -1.12 3.50 7.40
CA TYR A 171 -0.73 2.15 7.01
C TYR A 171 -0.03 2.12 5.65
N LEU A 172 0.94 1.22 5.53
CA LEU A 172 1.35 0.71 4.22
C LEU A 172 0.37 -0.37 3.78
N ASN A 173 -0.37 -0.12 2.70
CA ASN A 173 -1.25 -1.09 2.08
C ASN A 173 -0.48 -1.97 1.10
N ILE A 174 -0.60 -3.29 1.21
CA ILE A 174 0.02 -4.26 0.29
C ILE A 174 -1.07 -5.17 -0.26
N TRP A 175 -1.40 -5.04 -1.55
CA TRP A 175 -2.33 -5.93 -2.23
C TRP A 175 -1.57 -7.12 -2.80
N VAL A 176 -2.02 -8.31 -2.43
CA VAL A 176 -1.49 -9.58 -2.93
C VAL A 176 -2.55 -10.21 -3.83
N CYS A 177 -2.27 -10.31 -5.12
CA CYS A 177 -3.23 -10.80 -6.09
C CYS A 177 -2.54 -11.52 -7.27
N ASN A 178 -3.30 -12.24 -8.08
CA ASN A 178 -2.78 -12.86 -9.29
C ASN A 178 -2.62 -11.82 -10.41
N LEU A 179 -1.47 -11.12 -10.45
CA LEU A 179 -1.13 -10.19 -11.52
C LEU A 179 -0.82 -10.94 -12.83
N ALA A 180 -1.37 -10.45 -13.95
CA ALA A 180 -1.20 -11.06 -15.26
C ALA A 180 0.17 -10.76 -15.87
N LEU A 181 0.63 -9.51 -15.79
CA LEU A 181 1.77 -9.01 -16.56
C LEU A 181 3.01 -8.80 -15.69
N SER A 182 2.90 -8.02 -14.61
CA SER A 182 4.04 -7.66 -13.77
C SER A 182 4.26 -8.60 -12.58
N SER A 183 5.39 -8.46 -11.93
CA SER A 183 5.69 -9.07 -10.62
C SER A 183 5.10 -8.29 -9.48
N GLY A 184 5.05 -6.98 -9.63
CA GLY A 184 4.54 -6.01 -8.71
C GLY A 184 4.65 -4.60 -9.27
N TYR A 185 4.04 -3.66 -8.59
CA TYR A 185 4.21 -2.23 -8.80
C TYR A 185 3.83 -1.47 -7.54
N SER A 186 4.25 -0.22 -7.48
CA SER A 186 4.05 0.64 -6.31
C SER A 186 3.55 2.02 -6.70
N SER A 187 2.78 2.64 -5.83
CA SER A 187 2.58 4.09 -5.84
C SER A 187 3.82 4.79 -5.28
N PHE A 188 3.98 6.07 -5.64
CA PHE A 188 5.00 6.94 -5.08
C PHE A 188 4.42 7.85 -3.99
N PRO A 189 5.27 8.46 -3.13
CA PRO A 189 4.80 9.45 -2.16
C PRO A 189 4.00 10.57 -2.85
N GLY A 190 2.80 10.89 -2.32
CA GLY A 190 1.89 11.88 -2.88
C GLY A 190 0.80 11.32 -3.82
N SER A 191 0.72 10.01 -3.98
CA SER A 191 -0.37 9.37 -4.71
C SER A 191 -1.72 9.55 -4.00
N GLU A 192 -2.83 9.36 -4.74
CA GLU A 192 -4.17 9.33 -4.16
C GLU A 192 -4.27 8.29 -3.04
N SER A 193 -4.81 8.67 -1.89
CA SER A 193 -4.89 7.80 -0.69
C SER A 193 -5.52 6.43 -0.98
N GLY A 194 -6.57 6.36 -1.82
CA GLY A 194 -7.21 5.09 -2.19
C GLY A 194 -6.37 4.17 -3.10
N LYS A 195 -5.28 4.69 -3.68
CA LYS A 195 -4.37 3.94 -4.56
C LYS A 195 -2.98 3.76 -3.94
N ASP A 196 -2.74 4.40 -2.78
CA ASP A 196 -1.43 4.43 -2.16
C ASP A 196 -1.06 3.09 -1.52
N GLY A 197 0.03 2.51 -1.98
CA GLY A 197 0.58 1.24 -1.50
C GLY A 197 1.24 0.43 -2.62
N VAL A 198 1.46 -0.83 -2.31
CA VAL A 198 2.18 -1.79 -3.15
C VAL A 198 1.24 -2.88 -3.63
N VAL A 199 1.35 -3.29 -4.89
CA VAL A 199 0.70 -4.49 -5.44
C VAL A 199 1.77 -5.52 -5.76
N ILE A 200 1.57 -6.77 -5.35
CA ILE A 200 2.52 -7.85 -5.58
C ILE A 200 1.82 -9.12 -6.04
N ARG A 201 2.45 -9.84 -6.97
CA ARG A 201 1.95 -11.13 -7.46
C ARG A 201 1.96 -12.18 -6.35
N THR A 202 0.85 -12.88 -6.16
CA THR A 202 0.65 -13.92 -5.13
C THR A 202 1.78 -14.96 -5.10
N SER A 203 2.28 -15.41 -6.26
CA SER A 203 3.31 -16.45 -6.33
C SER A 203 4.69 -16.02 -5.81
N LEU A 204 4.90 -14.72 -5.60
CA LEU A 204 6.18 -14.16 -5.15
C LEU A 204 6.24 -13.93 -3.63
N ILE A 205 5.11 -14.07 -2.94
CA ILE A 205 5.07 -13.90 -1.49
C ILE A 205 5.76 -15.07 -0.77
N GLY A 206 6.66 -14.71 0.13
CA GLY A 206 7.43 -15.60 1.02
C GLY A 206 8.93 -15.50 0.85
N ASN A 207 9.45 -15.40 -0.36
CA ASN A 207 10.90 -15.44 -0.60
C ASN A 207 11.43 -14.42 -1.61
N SER A 208 10.58 -13.66 -2.31
CA SER A 208 11.07 -12.73 -3.35
C SER A 208 11.39 -11.36 -2.77
N LYS A 209 12.48 -10.77 -3.24
CA LYS A 209 12.91 -9.40 -2.92
C LYS A 209 12.15 -8.34 -3.74
N ILE A 210 11.19 -8.73 -4.58
CA ILE A 210 10.32 -7.79 -5.31
C ILE A 210 9.57 -6.87 -4.34
N LEU A 211 9.05 -7.40 -3.22
CA LEU A 211 8.41 -6.52 -2.23
C LEU A 211 9.38 -5.49 -1.63
N VAL A 212 10.66 -5.85 -1.44
CA VAL A 212 11.69 -4.91 -0.97
C VAL A 212 11.87 -3.77 -1.98
N HIS A 213 11.94 -4.11 -3.26
CA HIS A 213 12.03 -3.18 -4.39
C HIS A 213 10.81 -2.24 -4.44
N GLU A 214 9.60 -2.80 -4.43
CA GLU A 214 8.36 -2.01 -4.51
C GLU A 214 8.16 -1.09 -3.31
N VAL A 215 8.53 -1.53 -2.11
CA VAL A 215 8.52 -0.66 -0.92
C VAL A 215 9.56 0.44 -1.03
N GLY A 216 10.70 0.21 -1.71
CA GLY A 216 11.65 1.25 -2.06
C GLY A 216 11.00 2.37 -2.88
N HIS A 217 10.20 2.04 -3.90
CA HIS A 217 9.42 3.01 -4.67
C HIS A 217 8.37 3.72 -3.81
N TRP A 218 7.65 2.97 -2.99
CA TRP A 218 6.66 3.55 -2.08
C TRP A 218 7.30 4.57 -1.11
N LEU A 219 8.57 4.40 -0.78
CA LEU A 219 9.39 5.32 -0.01
C LEU A 219 10.16 6.34 -0.89
N GLY A 220 9.82 6.47 -2.17
CA GLY A 220 10.30 7.52 -3.06
C GLY A 220 11.61 7.24 -3.79
N LEU A 221 12.16 6.03 -3.73
CA LEU A 221 13.32 5.65 -4.52
C LEU A 221 12.94 5.41 -5.98
N ARG A 222 13.85 5.73 -6.89
CA ARG A 222 13.75 5.44 -8.31
C ARG A 222 14.64 4.25 -8.67
N HIS A 223 14.45 3.70 -9.87
CA HIS A 223 15.42 2.78 -10.45
C HIS A 223 16.77 3.48 -10.64
N LEU A 224 17.86 2.76 -10.50
CA LEU A 224 19.22 3.32 -10.61
C LEU A 224 19.51 4.02 -11.93
N TRP A 225 18.86 3.62 -13.02
CA TRP A 225 18.96 4.27 -14.33
C TRP A 225 17.99 5.42 -14.54
N GLY A 226 17.24 5.84 -13.50
CA GLY A 226 16.30 6.96 -13.56
C GLY A 226 15.21 6.82 -14.62
N ASP A 227 14.86 5.58 -15.02
CA ASP A 227 13.87 5.22 -16.05
C ASP A 227 14.19 5.76 -17.47
N THR A 228 15.41 6.21 -17.68
CA THR A 228 15.94 6.64 -18.99
C THR A 228 17.38 6.18 -19.16
N TYR A 229 17.89 6.13 -20.40
CA TYR A 229 19.28 5.78 -20.63
C TYR A 229 20.23 6.75 -19.91
N CYS A 230 21.05 6.24 -18.99
CA CYS A 230 21.94 7.03 -18.14
C CYS A 230 21.24 8.16 -17.37
N GLY A 231 19.98 7.95 -16.98
CA GLY A 231 19.20 8.91 -16.22
C GLY A 231 19.72 9.11 -14.79
N ASP A 232 18.93 9.82 -14.00
CA ASP A 232 19.25 10.20 -12.63
C ASP A 232 18.18 9.66 -11.67
N ASP A 233 18.59 8.86 -10.70
CA ASP A 233 17.70 8.34 -9.64
C ASP A 233 17.55 9.31 -8.47
N LEU A 234 18.24 10.46 -8.52
CA LEU A 234 18.26 11.52 -7.53
C LEU A 234 18.88 11.08 -6.19
N VAL A 235 19.90 10.23 -6.27
CA VAL A 235 20.70 9.75 -5.15
C VAL A 235 22.18 9.84 -5.49
N ASP A 236 22.94 10.61 -4.71
CA ASP A 236 24.32 10.98 -5.07
C ASP A 236 25.33 9.82 -4.93
N ASP A 237 25.06 8.83 -4.09
CA ASP A 237 25.96 7.70 -3.84
C ASP A 237 25.64 6.44 -4.66
N THR A 238 24.73 6.54 -5.63
CA THR A 238 24.45 5.54 -6.65
C THR A 238 25.10 5.94 -7.97
N PRO A 239 25.95 5.09 -8.59
CA PRO A 239 26.52 5.38 -9.91
C PRO A 239 25.43 5.48 -10.98
N LYS A 240 25.57 6.42 -11.93
CA LYS A 240 24.68 6.46 -13.10
C LYS A 240 24.82 5.16 -13.88
N GLN A 241 23.68 4.58 -14.24
CA GLN A 241 23.56 3.29 -14.89
C GLN A 241 22.77 3.41 -16.20
N SER A 242 23.17 2.69 -17.25
CA SER A 242 22.54 2.85 -18.57
C SER A 242 21.14 2.27 -18.64
N THR A 243 20.90 1.17 -17.95
CA THR A 243 19.63 0.44 -17.86
C THR A 243 19.74 -0.58 -16.74
N TYR A 244 18.71 -1.38 -16.50
CA TYR A 244 18.74 -2.47 -15.52
C TYR A 244 19.79 -3.53 -15.86
N THR A 245 20.22 -4.25 -14.83
CA THR A 245 21.18 -5.34 -14.95
C THR A 245 20.45 -6.69 -14.85
N PRO A 246 20.41 -7.51 -15.90
CA PRO A 246 19.78 -8.82 -15.86
C PRO A 246 20.66 -9.88 -15.18
N GLY A 247 20.00 -10.87 -14.56
CA GLY A 247 20.68 -12.04 -13.99
C GLY A 247 21.45 -11.74 -12.72
N CYS A 248 22.58 -12.43 -12.54
CA CYS A 248 23.49 -12.30 -11.41
C CYS A 248 24.91 -12.07 -11.94
N PRO A 249 25.26 -10.85 -12.30
CA PRO A 249 26.58 -10.56 -12.88
C PRO A 249 27.70 -10.69 -11.85
N SER A 250 28.93 -10.74 -12.33
CA SER A 250 30.15 -10.69 -11.53
C SER A 250 31.10 -9.63 -12.07
N GLY A 251 31.97 -9.14 -11.21
CA GLY A 251 32.98 -8.14 -11.55
C GLY A 251 32.46 -6.72 -11.73
N ILE A 252 33.30 -5.83 -12.20
CA ILE A 252 33.00 -4.43 -12.48
C ILE A 252 32.25 -4.32 -13.81
N ARG A 253 31.13 -3.63 -13.83
CA ARG A 253 30.29 -3.41 -15.03
C ARG A 253 30.06 -1.91 -15.21
N PRO A 254 30.99 -1.20 -15.79
CA PRO A 254 30.83 0.23 -16.00
C PRO A 254 29.85 0.52 -17.14
N SER A 255 28.98 1.48 -16.95
CA SER A 255 28.14 2.06 -17.98
C SER A 255 28.16 3.59 -17.90
N CYS A 256 27.47 4.29 -18.77
CA CYS A 256 27.34 5.76 -18.77
C CYS A 256 28.67 6.52 -18.75
N GLY A 257 29.71 6.01 -19.37
CA GLY A 257 31.05 6.62 -19.39
C GLY A 257 31.77 6.51 -18.06
N GLY A 258 31.24 5.76 -17.09
CA GLY A 258 31.86 5.50 -15.81
C GLY A 258 33.00 4.47 -15.90
N GLY A 259 33.95 4.57 -14.97
CA GLY A 259 34.98 3.56 -14.71
C GLY A 259 34.58 2.69 -13.50
N ALA A 260 35.59 2.31 -12.69
CA ALA A 260 35.30 1.73 -11.37
C ALA A 260 34.61 2.76 -10.49
N PRO A 261 33.64 2.31 -9.63
CA PRO A 261 33.33 0.93 -9.30
C PRO A 261 32.32 0.23 -10.24
N GLY A 262 31.78 0.90 -11.28
CA GLY A 262 30.77 0.38 -12.20
C GLY A 262 29.36 0.44 -11.65
N ASP A 263 28.43 -0.23 -12.34
CA ASP A 263 27.01 -0.26 -12.00
C ASP A 263 26.77 -0.98 -10.67
N MET A 264 25.81 -0.48 -9.89
CA MET A 264 25.49 -1.02 -8.56
C MET A 264 24.41 -2.11 -8.66
N TYR A 265 24.64 -3.13 -9.46
CA TYR A 265 23.69 -4.21 -9.77
C TYR A 265 23.17 -4.97 -8.54
N MET A 266 23.84 -4.90 -7.38
CA MET A 266 23.40 -5.55 -6.15
C MET A 266 22.41 -4.69 -5.33
N ASN A 267 22.08 -3.51 -5.79
CA ASN A 267 21.13 -2.63 -5.13
C ASN A 267 19.70 -3.12 -5.32
N TYR A 268 18.85 -3.03 -4.29
CA TYR A 268 17.45 -3.44 -4.37
C TYR A 268 16.64 -2.70 -5.42
N MET A 269 17.10 -1.53 -5.91
CA MET A 269 16.43 -0.76 -6.97
C MET A 269 16.89 -1.12 -8.38
N ASP A 270 17.66 -2.20 -8.56
CA ASP A 270 17.95 -2.81 -9.87
C ASP A 270 17.00 -4.02 -10.12
N PHE A 271 16.97 -4.52 -11.38
CA PHE A 271 16.23 -5.73 -11.79
C PHE A 271 17.12 -6.98 -11.84
N THR A 272 18.19 -6.99 -11.10
CA THR A 272 19.05 -8.14 -10.89
C THR A 272 18.25 -9.27 -10.23
N SER A 273 18.63 -10.52 -10.48
CA SER A 273 17.99 -11.68 -9.81
C SER A 273 18.05 -11.55 -8.29
N ASP A 274 17.00 -11.98 -7.60
CA ASP A 274 16.83 -11.89 -6.13
C ASP A 274 18.08 -12.32 -5.34
N ALA A 275 18.79 -13.36 -5.81
CA ALA A 275 19.99 -13.87 -5.16
C ALA A 275 21.16 -12.86 -5.11
N CYS A 276 21.13 -11.84 -5.98
CA CYS A 276 22.18 -10.82 -6.10
C CYS A 276 21.76 -9.43 -5.66
N LEU A 277 20.49 -9.22 -5.26
CA LEU A 277 20.03 -8.00 -4.61
C LEU A 277 20.39 -8.04 -3.13
N LEU A 278 21.19 -7.11 -2.63
CA LEU A 278 21.86 -7.22 -1.34
C LEU A 278 21.72 -5.99 -0.44
N MET A 279 21.47 -4.78 -0.99
CA MET A 279 21.62 -3.55 -0.23
C MET A 279 20.80 -2.37 -0.76
N PHE A 280 20.50 -1.44 0.14
CA PHE A 280 20.28 -0.03 -0.14
C PHE A 280 21.53 0.77 0.24
N THR A 281 21.64 2.03 -0.24
CA THR A 281 22.75 2.93 0.09
C THR A 281 22.38 3.93 1.18
N GLN A 282 23.39 4.65 1.73
CA GLN A 282 23.19 5.74 2.67
C GLN A 282 22.39 6.88 2.05
N GLY A 283 22.66 7.25 0.80
CA GLY A 283 21.88 8.26 0.07
C GLY A 283 20.43 7.84 -0.14
N GLN A 284 20.18 6.57 -0.47
CA GLN A 284 18.82 6.02 -0.56
C GLN A 284 18.11 6.08 0.80
N LYS A 285 18.80 5.73 1.90
CA LYS A 285 18.26 5.91 3.26
C LYS A 285 17.85 7.35 3.49
N GLN A 286 18.74 8.32 3.24
CA GLN A 286 18.47 9.75 3.44
C GLN A 286 17.25 10.19 2.63
N ARG A 287 17.14 9.75 1.37
CA ARG A 287 16.00 10.05 0.53
C ARG A 287 14.69 9.50 1.10
N MET A 288 14.64 8.24 1.53
CA MET A 288 13.46 7.64 2.17
C MET A 288 13.07 8.41 3.43
N TRP A 289 14.03 8.77 4.27
CA TRP A 289 13.82 9.51 5.52
C TRP A 289 13.30 10.93 5.30
N SER A 290 13.61 11.57 4.17
CA SER A 290 13.08 12.90 3.84
C SER A 290 11.57 12.95 3.76
N PHE A 291 10.93 11.82 3.41
CA PHE A 291 9.46 11.72 3.35
C PHE A 291 8.81 11.57 4.71
N PHE A 292 9.53 11.13 5.74
CA PHE A 292 9.05 11.05 7.10
C PHE A 292 9.23 12.37 7.89
N ALA A 293 10.05 13.29 7.40
CA ALA A 293 10.29 14.59 8.05
C ALA A 293 8.97 15.39 8.16
N SER A 294 8.94 16.35 9.09
CA SER A 294 7.77 17.25 9.27
C SER A 294 7.39 17.91 7.92
N GLY A 295 6.13 17.75 7.52
CA GLY A 295 5.63 18.20 6.22
C GLY A 295 5.99 17.29 5.04
N GLY A 296 6.72 16.20 5.25
CA GLY A 296 6.98 15.17 4.25
C GLY A 296 5.73 14.34 3.95
N LEU A 297 5.67 13.79 2.73
CA LEU A 297 4.49 13.08 2.21
C LEU A 297 4.19 11.74 2.90
N ARG A 298 5.04 11.27 3.81
CA ARG A 298 4.87 10.08 4.64
C ARG A 298 4.96 10.41 6.14
N SER A 299 4.93 11.70 6.50
CA SER A 299 5.07 12.12 7.90
C SER A 299 3.95 11.58 8.80
N GLY A 300 2.74 11.35 8.28
CA GLY A 300 1.62 10.75 9.01
C GLY A 300 1.93 9.37 9.58
N ILE A 301 2.68 8.54 8.83
CA ILE A 301 3.08 7.18 9.25
C ILE A 301 3.85 7.17 10.57
N THR A 302 4.67 8.19 10.83
CA THR A 302 5.48 8.27 12.05
C THR A 302 4.67 8.47 13.33
N ASN A 303 3.42 8.90 13.16
CA ASN A 303 2.45 9.07 14.25
C ASN A 303 1.27 8.08 14.15
N SER A 304 1.47 7.01 13.39
CA SER A 304 0.44 6.02 13.18
C SER A 304 0.03 5.33 14.48
N TRP A 305 -1.27 5.18 14.64
CA TRP A 305 -1.87 4.38 15.71
C TRP A 305 -2.09 2.91 15.29
N GLY A 306 -1.74 2.52 14.08
CA GLY A 306 -1.95 1.16 13.55
C GLY A 306 -1.26 0.05 14.35
N LEU A 307 -0.25 0.39 15.16
CA LEU A 307 0.42 -0.53 16.11
C LEU A 307 0.01 -0.32 17.56
N HIS A 308 -0.87 0.64 17.86
CA HIS A 308 -1.37 0.84 19.21
C HIS A 308 -2.38 -0.27 19.55
N PRO A 309 -2.58 -0.55 20.85
CA PRO A 309 -3.65 -1.45 21.27
C PRO A 309 -4.99 -0.97 20.73
N PRO A 310 -5.88 -1.89 20.32
CA PRO A 310 -7.23 -1.54 19.89
C PRO A 310 -7.97 -0.83 21.03
N THR A 311 -8.77 0.18 20.68
CA THR A 311 -9.57 0.94 21.66
C THR A 311 -11.06 0.65 21.55
N ASN A 312 -11.48 -0.12 20.55
CA ASN A 312 -12.82 -0.61 20.33
C ASN A 312 -12.86 -2.14 20.52
N ASP A 313 -12.91 -2.57 21.76
CA ASP A 313 -12.94 -4.00 22.13
C ASP A 313 -14.33 -4.63 21.94
N GLU A 314 -15.36 -3.87 21.52
CA GLU A 314 -16.76 -4.30 21.56
C GLU A 314 -17.31 -4.91 20.26
N ILE A 315 -16.48 -5.28 19.30
CA ILE A 315 -16.96 -6.08 18.16
C ILE A 315 -16.02 -7.26 17.97
N PRO A 316 -16.39 -8.47 18.37
CA PRO A 316 -15.68 -9.68 17.98
C PRO A 316 -15.53 -9.69 16.44
N LEU A 317 -14.34 -10.03 15.94
CA LEU A 317 -14.23 -10.40 14.53
C LEU A 317 -15.24 -11.51 14.27
N PRO A 318 -15.99 -11.52 13.16
CA PRO A 318 -16.76 -12.69 12.79
C PRO A 318 -15.78 -13.87 12.73
N GLU A 319 -16.04 -14.92 13.50
CA GLU A 319 -15.36 -16.19 13.32
C GLU A 319 -15.62 -16.64 11.88
N GLU A 320 -14.58 -17.16 11.22
CA GLU A 320 -14.73 -17.70 9.85
C GLU A 320 -15.85 -18.75 9.86
N GLY A 321 -17.00 -18.40 9.32
CA GLY A 321 -18.14 -19.32 9.21
C GLY A 321 -19.49 -18.80 9.65
N GLU A 322 -19.61 -17.62 10.26
CA GLU A 322 -20.93 -17.01 10.46
C GLU A 322 -21.32 -16.27 9.17
N GLU A 323 -22.26 -16.85 8.42
CA GLU A 323 -23.04 -16.12 7.43
C GLU A 323 -23.58 -14.85 8.10
N GLU A 324 -23.26 -13.66 7.53
CA GLU A 324 -23.92 -12.41 7.95
C GLU A 324 -25.42 -12.69 7.94
N GLU A 325 -26.06 -12.66 9.12
CA GLU A 325 -27.53 -12.65 9.15
C GLU A 325 -27.99 -11.56 8.17
N PRO A 326 -28.89 -11.88 7.25
CA PRO A 326 -29.31 -10.92 6.24
C PRO A 326 -29.83 -9.69 6.95
N GLN A 327 -29.21 -8.52 6.67
CA GLN A 327 -29.63 -7.23 7.22
C GLN A 327 -31.15 -7.12 7.03
N LYS A 328 -31.88 -7.05 8.12
CA LYS A 328 -33.34 -7.02 8.06
C LYS A 328 -33.75 -5.80 7.24
N LEU A 329 -34.34 -6.05 6.10
CA LEU A 329 -34.78 -5.02 5.17
C LEU A 329 -35.80 -4.10 5.88
N LEU A 330 -35.62 -2.79 5.72
CA LEU A 330 -36.62 -1.80 6.11
C LEU A 330 -37.95 -2.12 5.42
N LYS A 331 -39.07 -1.90 6.12
CA LYS A 331 -40.42 -2.13 5.59
C LYS A 331 -40.71 -1.33 4.33
N SER A 332 -40.06 -0.17 4.19
CA SER A 332 -40.07 0.67 2.98
C SER A 332 -38.79 1.48 2.87
N ALA A 333 -38.43 1.93 1.66
CA ALA A 333 -37.28 2.77 1.46
C ALA A 333 -37.42 4.11 2.20
N VAL A 334 -36.44 4.42 3.07
CA VAL A 334 -36.30 5.74 3.70
C VAL A 334 -35.79 6.72 2.63
N LYS A 335 -36.40 7.92 2.57
CA LYS A 335 -36.02 8.96 1.63
C LYS A 335 -35.45 10.18 2.35
N VAL A 336 -34.51 10.85 1.68
CA VAL A 336 -33.88 12.08 2.19
C VAL A 336 -33.99 13.17 1.12
N TYR A 337 -34.61 14.28 1.46
CA TYR A 337 -34.81 15.39 0.54
C TYR A 337 -34.91 16.76 1.28
N PRO A 338 -34.72 17.89 0.55
CA PRO A 338 -34.19 17.94 -0.82
C PRO A 338 -32.74 17.42 -0.89
N ASN A 339 -32.32 16.95 -2.06
CA ASN A 339 -30.93 16.58 -2.32
C ASN A 339 -30.53 17.06 -3.71
N PRO A 340 -29.72 18.14 -3.84
CA PRO A 340 -29.01 18.89 -2.78
C PRO A 340 -29.92 19.64 -1.80
N ALA A 341 -29.47 19.75 -0.55
CA ALA A 341 -30.14 20.48 0.54
C ALA A 341 -29.41 21.78 0.87
N VAL A 342 -30.15 22.82 1.29
CA VAL A 342 -29.57 24.13 1.67
C VAL A 342 -29.62 24.33 3.19
N ASN A 343 -30.79 24.48 3.77
CA ASN A 343 -30.95 24.82 5.19
C ASN A 343 -31.58 23.68 6.00
N LYS A 344 -32.40 22.87 5.36
CA LYS A 344 -33.20 21.81 6.01
C LYS A 344 -33.06 20.53 5.19
N LEU A 345 -33.07 19.41 5.91
CA LEU A 345 -33.11 18.07 5.36
C LEU A 345 -34.29 17.33 5.96
N VAL A 346 -35.14 16.76 5.13
CA VAL A 346 -36.26 15.92 5.58
C VAL A 346 -35.85 14.46 5.41
N ILE A 347 -36.06 13.69 6.46
CA ILE A 347 -35.90 12.24 6.44
C ILE A 347 -37.31 11.64 6.53
N ASP A 348 -37.75 11.08 5.41
CA ASP A 348 -39.06 10.43 5.31
C ASP A 348 -38.90 8.94 5.58
N MET A 349 -39.45 8.52 6.72
CA MET A 349 -39.36 7.14 7.20
C MET A 349 -40.36 6.20 6.51
N GLY A 350 -41.29 6.73 5.72
CA GLY A 350 -42.34 5.92 5.08
C GLY A 350 -43.13 5.06 6.08
N ALA A 351 -43.13 3.74 5.89
CA ALA A 351 -43.80 2.77 6.76
C ALA A 351 -42.95 2.31 7.99
N ASN A 352 -41.75 2.89 8.22
CA ASN A 352 -40.80 2.46 9.25
C ASN A 352 -41.04 3.21 10.59
N GLU A 353 -42.28 3.12 11.16
CA GLU A 353 -42.64 3.82 12.38
C GLU A 353 -41.85 3.38 13.63
N ASN A 354 -41.25 2.20 13.61
CA ASN A 354 -40.38 1.68 14.65
C ASN A 354 -39.11 2.53 14.87
N TRP A 355 -38.78 3.43 13.94
CA TRP A 355 -37.69 4.38 14.08
C TRP A 355 -38.05 5.65 14.85
N LEU A 356 -39.33 5.88 15.19
CA LEU A 356 -39.73 6.99 16.06
C LEU A 356 -39.07 6.86 17.43
N GLY A 357 -38.48 7.93 17.92
CA GLY A 357 -37.72 7.95 19.17
C GLY A 357 -36.27 7.47 19.05
N LYS A 358 -35.83 6.96 17.89
CA LYS A 358 -34.47 6.51 17.69
C LYS A 358 -33.54 7.62 17.16
N THR A 359 -32.29 7.54 17.51
CA THR A 359 -31.27 8.52 17.10
C THR A 359 -30.67 8.14 15.75
N ILE A 360 -30.56 9.14 14.86
CA ILE A 360 -29.74 9.09 13.65
C ILE A 360 -28.61 10.09 13.76
N SER A 361 -27.53 9.84 13.00
CA SER A 361 -26.36 10.70 12.95
C SER A 361 -26.08 11.13 11.53
N ILE A 362 -25.60 12.36 11.35
CA ILE A 362 -25.07 12.86 10.09
C ILE A 362 -23.54 12.82 10.20
N TYR A 363 -22.91 12.23 9.20
CA TYR A 363 -21.45 12.07 9.09
C TYR A 363 -20.93 12.89 7.91
N ASN A 364 -19.77 13.48 8.07
CA ASN A 364 -19.01 14.04 6.93
C ASN A 364 -18.24 12.94 6.18
N THR A 365 -17.56 13.31 5.11
CA THR A 365 -16.73 12.38 4.29
C THR A 365 -15.55 11.76 5.05
N LYS A 366 -15.13 12.37 6.15
CA LYS A 366 -14.09 11.84 7.05
C LYS A 366 -14.65 10.84 8.09
N GLY A 367 -15.95 10.52 8.03
CA GLY A 367 -16.60 9.62 8.99
C GLY A 367 -16.89 10.25 10.35
N ALA A 368 -16.62 11.55 10.55
CA ALA A 368 -16.93 12.23 11.80
C ALA A 368 -18.43 12.57 11.89
N ILE A 369 -19.02 12.35 13.07
CA ILE A 369 -20.40 12.78 13.36
C ILE A 369 -20.40 14.30 13.48
N VAL A 370 -21.17 14.96 12.61
CA VAL A 370 -21.34 16.43 12.61
C VAL A 370 -22.68 16.87 13.19
N LEU A 371 -23.66 15.95 13.26
CA LEU A 371 -24.98 16.22 13.85
C LEU A 371 -25.62 14.91 14.28
N ARG A 372 -26.40 14.96 15.39
CA ARG A 372 -27.29 13.89 15.83
C ARG A 372 -28.72 14.43 15.98
N SER A 373 -29.69 13.61 15.64
CA SER A 373 -31.08 13.97 15.76
C SER A 373 -31.95 12.76 16.16
N VAL A 374 -32.95 12.97 16.99
CA VAL A 374 -33.93 11.94 17.36
C VAL A 374 -35.14 12.06 16.43
N ILE A 375 -35.52 10.98 15.80
CA ILE A 375 -36.65 10.93 14.87
C ILE A 375 -37.94 11.11 15.68
N ASN A 376 -38.64 12.22 15.48
CA ASN A 376 -39.84 12.56 16.22
C ASN A 376 -41.14 12.51 15.38
N SER A 377 -41.00 12.26 14.07
CA SER A 377 -42.14 12.16 13.14
C SER A 377 -41.77 11.33 11.92
N LYS A 378 -42.78 10.86 11.17
CA LYS A 378 -42.53 10.13 9.90
C LYS A 378 -41.75 10.94 8.89
N GLN A 379 -41.96 12.24 8.82
CA GLN A 379 -41.17 13.20 8.01
C GLN A 379 -40.39 14.09 8.97
N HIS A 380 -39.26 13.56 9.42
CA HIS A 380 -38.41 14.23 10.39
C HIS A 380 -37.53 15.28 9.70
N THR A 381 -37.67 16.54 10.12
CA THR A 381 -36.89 17.65 9.54
C THR A 381 -35.69 17.99 10.43
N ILE A 382 -34.54 18.12 9.84
CA ILE A 382 -33.28 18.48 10.49
C ILE A 382 -32.79 19.83 9.93
N ASP A 383 -32.42 20.74 10.82
CA ASP A 383 -31.74 21.97 10.48
C ASP A 383 -30.24 21.66 10.21
N ILE A 384 -29.79 21.94 9.00
CA ILE A 384 -28.41 21.71 8.52
C ILE A 384 -27.70 23.02 8.15
N THR A 385 -28.22 24.17 8.57
CA THR A 385 -27.66 25.51 8.26
C THR A 385 -26.21 25.65 8.72
N LYS A 386 -25.82 24.97 9.81
CA LYS A 386 -24.47 25.01 10.37
C LYS A 386 -23.47 24.08 9.65
N LEU A 387 -23.93 23.22 8.75
CA LEU A 387 -23.05 22.37 7.98
C LEU A 387 -22.46 23.16 6.79
N LEU A 388 -21.19 22.95 6.55
CA LEU A 388 -20.51 23.48 5.36
C LEU A 388 -21.02 22.79 4.09
N SER A 389 -20.89 23.45 2.92
CA SER A 389 -21.20 22.79 1.64
C SER A 389 -20.34 21.56 1.45
N GLY A 390 -20.93 20.44 1.02
CA GLY A 390 -20.23 19.20 0.85
C GLY A 390 -21.12 17.96 0.85
N LEU A 391 -20.47 16.78 0.76
CA LEU A 391 -21.14 15.47 0.82
C LEU A 391 -21.26 14.98 2.27
N TYR A 392 -22.44 14.48 2.63
CA TYR A 392 -22.76 13.96 3.94
C TYR A 392 -23.53 12.64 3.86
N PHE A 393 -23.55 11.90 4.98
CA PHE A 393 -24.27 10.64 5.12
C PHE A 393 -25.17 10.69 6.35
N VAL A 394 -26.45 10.40 6.16
CA VAL A 394 -27.37 10.08 7.25
C VAL A 394 -27.22 8.60 7.56
N ALA A 395 -26.94 8.25 8.81
CA ALA A 395 -26.86 6.86 9.23
C ALA A 395 -27.49 6.61 10.59
N GLY A 396 -28.06 5.41 10.76
CA GLY A 396 -28.63 4.92 12.01
C GLY A 396 -28.73 3.41 12.01
N LYS A 397 -28.64 2.79 13.18
CA LYS A 397 -28.83 1.35 13.39
C LYS A 397 -29.90 1.17 14.46
N HIS A 398 -30.92 0.38 14.15
CA HIS A 398 -31.98 0.00 15.08
C HIS A 398 -31.58 -1.29 15.83
N GLU A 399 -32.07 -1.47 17.05
CA GLU A 399 -31.79 -2.65 17.89
C GLU A 399 -32.23 -3.98 17.25
N ASN A 400 -33.19 -3.94 16.32
CA ASN A 400 -33.68 -5.09 15.58
C ASN A 400 -32.82 -5.43 14.34
N GLY A 401 -31.66 -4.79 14.15
CA GLY A 401 -30.75 -4.99 13.03
C GLY A 401 -31.03 -4.15 11.77
N GLU A 402 -32.12 -3.38 11.73
CA GLU A 402 -32.41 -2.48 10.59
C GLU A 402 -31.40 -1.33 10.55
N VAL A 403 -30.94 -0.94 9.33
CA VAL A 403 -29.95 0.10 9.11
C VAL A 403 -30.44 1.15 8.13
N ILE A 404 -30.24 2.42 8.44
CA ILE A 404 -30.38 3.55 7.53
C ILE A 404 -28.98 4.00 7.13
N LYS A 405 -28.71 4.17 5.82
CA LYS A 405 -27.48 4.76 5.30
C LYS A 405 -27.77 5.44 3.96
N ILE A 406 -27.89 6.76 3.97
CA ILE A 406 -28.30 7.56 2.81
C ILE A 406 -27.36 8.75 2.66
N LYS A 407 -26.86 9.00 1.43
CA LYS A 407 -26.03 10.16 1.12
C LYS A 407 -26.86 11.37 0.69
N PHE A 408 -26.42 12.58 1.06
CA PHE A 408 -26.96 13.82 0.53
C PHE A 408 -25.87 14.88 0.33
N ILE A 409 -26.16 15.86 -0.51
CA ILE A 409 -25.29 17.00 -0.79
C ILE A 409 -25.85 18.22 -0.08
N LYS A 410 -25.02 18.94 0.69
CA LYS A 410 -25.29 20.25 1.28
C LYS A 410 -24.68 21.32 0.36
N ASN A 411 -25.55 22.23 -0.12
CA ASN A 411 -25.14 23.44 -0.85
C ASN A 411 -24.92 24.61 0.08
#